data_708b5f54740bb5e62b9bc39b216143ea
#
_entry.id   708b5f54740bb5e62b9bc39b216143ea
#
_cell.length_a   1.000
_cell.length_b   1.000
_cell.length_c   1.000
_cell.angle_alpha   90.00
_cell.angle_beta   90.00
_cell.angle_gamma   90.00
#
_symmetry.space_group_name_H-M   'P 1'
#
loop_
_entity.id
_entity.type
_entity.pdbx_description
1 polymer ?
#
loop_
_entity_poly.entity_id
_entity_poly.type
_entity_poly.pdbx_seq_one_letter_code
_entity_poly.pdbx_strand_id
1 'polypeptide(L)'
;MWFHLELKGQGYAAARYGVATSDTPFGPFKFIRSGRVNPGIYPVGFAKPDTTDLKHQLLFPELKSWWTPEWRKQIERGMFWMRDFQGGQMSRDMTIFIDDDGKAYHIYSSEENLTLQIAQLTDDYMQHNGSYVRVAAGGQNEAPTIFKQDGIYWMITSGCTGWAPNAARMFKAKNIYGPWEQLPNPCRGEGADKTFGAQGTYIYKVETAAQKKMFHGADYVFMADMWNPKHLSDSRHLWVPI
;
A
#
# COMPACT_ATOMS: atom_id res chain seq x y z
N MET A 1 -1.33 -4.64 15.75
CA MET A 1 -0.38 -3.85 14.92
C MET A 1 0.09 -4.71 13.75
N TRP A 2 0.01 -4.17 12.54
CA TRP A 2 0.60 -4.73 11.33
C TRP A 2 1.81 -3.89 10.94
N PHE A 3 2.86 -4.48 10.38
CA PHE A 3 4.09 -3.77 10.01
C PHE A 3 4.88 -4.54 8.94
N HIS A 4 5.67 -3.80 8.16
CA HIS A 4 6.63 -4.35 7.23
C HIS A 4 7.79 -4.99 7.99
N LEU A 5 8.19 -6.19 7.61
CA LEU A 5 9.26 -6.95 8.25
C LEU A 5 10.26 -7.45 7.21
N GLU A 6 11.51 -7.09 7.40
CA GLU A 6 12.64 -7.62 6.65
C GLU A 6 13.51 -8.54 7.50
N LEU A 7 14.23 -9.42 6.86
CA LEU A 7 15.16 -10.33 7.52
C LEU A 7 16.57 -9.77 7.45
N LYS A 8 17.32 -9.90 8.54
CA LYS A 8 18.70 -9.42 8.63
C LYS A 8 19.57 -9.97 7.48
N GLY A 9 20.25 -9.07 6.77
CA GLY A 9 21.12 -9.40 5.66
C GLY A 9 20.43 -9.67 4.31
N GLN A 10 19.11 -9.54 4.23
CA GLN A 10 18.36 -9.76 2.98
C GLN A 10 17.86 -8.47 2.31
N GLY A 11 18.19 -7.30 2.86
CA GLY A 11 17.69 -6.01 2.37
C GLY A 11 16.15 -5.99 2.36
N TYR A 12 15.57 -5.60 1.23
CA TYR A 12 14.11 -5.59 1.02
C TYR A 12 13.56 -6.86 0.35
N ALA A 13 14.34 -7.96 0.31
CA ALA A 13 13.95 -9.16 -0.41
C ALA A 13 12.94 -10.04 0.34
N ALA A 14 12.93 -10.01 1.67
CA ALA A 14 11.98 -10.79 2.45
C ALA A 14 10.56 -10.26 2.28
N ALA A 15 10.38 -8.95 2.32
CA ALA A 15 9.12 -8.23 2.06
C ALA A 15 7.90 -8.92 2.72
N ARG A 16 8.01 -9.12 4.04
CA ARG A 16 7.01 -9.84 4.84
C ARG A 16 6.13 -8.85 5.59
N TYR A 17 4.91 -9.24 5.86
CA TYR A 17 4.14 -8.62 6.92
C TYR A 17 4.55 -9.19 8.28
N GLY A 18 4.43 -8.40 9.33
CA GLY A 18 4.48 -8.82 10.72
C GLY A 18 3.19 -8.43 11.43
N VAL A 19 2.78 -9.24 12.41
CA VAL A 19 1.63 -8.97 13.28
C VAL A 19 2.06 -9.06 14.73
N ALA A 20 1.69 -8.04 15.52
CA ALA A 20 1.88 -8.01 16.96
C ALA A 20 0.64 -7.47 17.66
N THR A 21 0.40 -7.91 18.87
CA THR A 21 -0.73 -7.49 19.72
C THR A 21 -0.25 -6.83 21.00
N SER A 22 -1.08 -5.96 21.57
CA SER A 22 -0.89 -5.36 22.89
C SER A 22 -2.24 -4.99 23.47
N ASP A 23 -2.34 -4.97 24.79
CA ASP A 23 -3.53 -4.52 25.51
C ASP A 23 -3.64 -2.98 25.56
N THR A 24 -2.57 -2.27 25.20
CA THR A 24 -2.53 -0.80 25.14
C THR A 24 -1.88 -0.32 23.85
N PRO A 25 -2.20 0.88 23.34
CA PRO A 25 -1.56 1.44 22.15
C PRO A 25 -0.06 1.71 22.31
N PHE A 26 0.43 1.75 23.54
CA PHE A 26 1.84 2.00 23.88
C PHE A 26 2.64 0.72 24.10
N GLY A 27 2.02 -0.46 24.01
CA GLY A 27 2.69 -1.73 24.27
C GLY A 27 2.64 -2.17 25.74
N PRO A 28 3.47 -3.15 26.14
CA PRO A 28 4.41 -3.87 25.28
C PRO A 28 3.71 -4.69 24.20
N PHE A 29 4.28 -4.72 23.01
CA PHE A 29 3.75 -5.51 21.91
C PHE A 29 4.32 -6.93 21.91
N LYS A 30 3.44 -7.91 21.82
CA LYS A 30 3.78 -9.33 21.66
C LYS A 30 3.73 -9.69 20.18
N PHE A 31 4.87 -10.10 19.62
CA PHE A 31 4.95 -10.63 18.26
C PHE A 31 4.12 -11.90 18.11
N ILE A 32 3.29 -11.98 17.11
CA ILE A 32 2.41 -13.12 16.84
C ILE A 32 2.94 -13.94 15.66
N ARG A 33 3.17 -13.30 14.51
CA ARG A 33 3.58 -13.98 13.27
C ARG A 33 4.17 -13.02 12.24
N SER A 34 4.82 -13.61 11.26
CA SER A 34 5.16 -12.94 10.00
C SER A 34 5.06 -13.91 8.83
N GLY A 35 4.89 -13.36 7.64
CA GLY A 35 4.81 -14.16 6.42
C GLY A 35 4.72 -13.30 5.16
N ARG A 36 4.66 -13.95 4.02
CA ARG A 36 4.18 -13.36 2.77
C ARG A 36 2.69 -13.62 2.62
N VAL A 37 2.03 -12.84 1.78
CA VAL A 37 0.58 -12.81 1.69
C VAL A 37 0.06 -13.91 0.76
N ASN A 38 -0.94 -14.67 1.20
CA ASN A 38 -1.75 -15.61 0.41
C ASN A 38 -0.94 -16.55 -0.51
N PRO A 39 -0.01 -17.38 0.02
CA PRO A 39 0.75 -18.32 -0.78
C PRO A 39 -0.16 -19.31 -1.51
N GLY A 40 0.05 -19.50 -2.82
CA GLY A 40 -0.70 -20.44 -3.65
C GLY A 40 -2.14 -20.02 -3.97
N ILE A 41 -2.56 -18.80 -3.62
CA ILE A 41 -3.93 -18.30 -3.83
C ILE A 41 -3.96 -17.31 -4.99
N TYR A 42 -4.97 -17.44 -5.86
CA TYR A 42 -5.21 -16.51 -6.97
C TYR A 42 -5.98 -15.27 -6.49
N PRO A 43 -5.65 -14.07 -7.03
CA PRO A 43 -6.46 -12.87 -6.78
C PRO A 43 -7.87 -13.02 -7.36
N VAL A 44 -8.82 -12.38 -6.72
CA VAL A 44 -10.20 -12.32 -7.21
C VAL A 44 -10.23 -11.60 -8.56
N GLY A 45 -10.93 -12.18 -9.53
CA GLY A 45 -11.08 -11.60 -10.88
C GLY A 45 -9.81 -11.61 -11.74
N PHE A 46 -8.74 -12.26 -11.30
CA PHE A 46 -7.51 -12.37 -12.07
C PHE A 46 -7.44 -13.74 -12.75
N ALA A 47 -7.48 -13.72 -14.08
CA ALA A 47 -7.33 -14.95 -14.86
C ALA A 47 -5.91 -15.51 -14.72
N LYS A 48 -5.80 -16.84 -14.66
CA LYS A 48 -4.49 -17.50 -14.66
C LYS A 48 -3.69 -17.02 -15.87
N PRO A 49 -2.53 -16.37 -15.69
CA PRO A 49 -1.74 -15.89 -16.80
C PRO A 49 -1.21 -17.08 -17.60
N ASP A 50 -1.10 -16.92 -18.90
CA ASP A 50 -0.28 -17.81 -19.71
C ASP A 50 1.17 -17.66 -19.24
N THR A 51 1.68 -18.70 -18.58
CA THR A 51 3.00 -18.67 -17.94
C THR A 51 4.14 -19.06 -18.87
N THR A 52 3.85 -19.46 -20.10
CA THR A 52 4.84 -19.96 -21.05
C THR A 52 5.90 -18.90 -21.35
N ASP A 53 5.45 -17.68 -21.61
CA ASP A 53 6.33 -16.52 -21.85
C ASP A 53 6.91 -15.92 -20.56
N LEU A 54 6.19 -15.99 -19.43
CA LEU A 54 6.61 -15.37 -18.17
C LEU A 54 7.83 -16.05 -17.58
N LYS A 55 7.94 -17.37 -17.68
CA LYS A 55 9.14 -18.12 -17.24
C LYS A 55 10.39 -17.70 -17.99
N HIS A 56 10.26 -17.45 -19.29
CA HIS A 56 11.38 -17.02 -20.12
C HIS A 56 11.89 -15.63 -19.73
N GLN A 57 11.00 -14.74 -19.34
CA GLN A 57 11.34 -13.35 -19.02
C GLN A 57 11.90 -13.15 -17.61
N LEU A 58 11.55 -14.01 -16.66
CA LEU A 58 12.16 -14.03 -15.32
C LEU A 58 13.64 -14.44 -15.36
N LEU A 59 14.09 -15.06 -16.45
CA LEU A 59 15.48 -15.49 -16.67
C LEU A 59 16.35 -14.42 -17.34
N PHE A 60 15.78 -13.28 -17.76
CA PHE A 60 16.54 -12.21 -18.40
C PHE A 60 17.04 -11.17 -17.37
N PRO A 61 18.28 -11.28 -16.85
CA PRO A 61 18.86 -10.26 -15.99
C PRO A 61 19.18 -8.94 -16.70
N GLU A 62 18.94 -8.86 -18.01
CA GLU A 62 19.40 -7.77 -18.86
C GLU A 62 18.40 -6.61 -19.06
N LEU A 63 17.18 -6.75 -18.59
CA LEU A 63 16.23 -5.63 -18.61
C LEU A 63 16.61 -4.61 -17.51
N LYS A 64 17.70 -3.90 -17.75
CA LYS A 64 18.26 -2.88 -16.85
C LYS A 64 17.39 -1.62 -16.68
N SER A 65 16.34 -1.51 -17.44
CA SER A 65 15.39 -0.39 -17.36
C SER A 65 14.02 -0.89 -16.92
N TRP A 66 13.70 -0.66 -15.66
CA TRP A 66 12.46 -1.10 -15.02
C TRP A 66 11.17 -0.52 -15.63
N TRP A 67 11.26 0.37 -16.63
CA TRP A 67 10.13 1.17 -17.10
C TRP A 67 9.99 1.26 -18.61
N THR A 68 10.21 0.20 -19.30
CA THR A 68 9.75 0.13 -20.68
C THR A 68 8.26 -0.25 -20.72
N PRO A 69 7.50 0.12 -21.76
CA PRO A 69 6.13 -0.33 -21.95
C PRO A 69 5.99 -1.85 -21.97
N GLU A 70 7.02 -2.57 -22.40
CA GLU A 70 7.08 -4.03 -22.44
C GLU A 70 7.13 -4.59 -21.02
N TRP A 71 7.94 -4.03 -20.13
CA TRP A 71 7.99 -4.38 -18.71
C TRP A 71 6.64 -4.18 -18.06
N ARG A 72 6.04 -3.02 -18.25
CA ARG A 72 4.75 -2.71 -17.67
C ARG A 72 3.69 -3.74 -18.07
N LYS A 73 3.63 -4.12 -19.36
CA LYS A 73 2.72 -5.17 -19.83
C LYS A 73 2.95 -6.51 -19.13
N GLN A 74 4.20 -6.89 -18.88
CA GLN A 74 4.51 -8.15 -18.19
C GLN A 74 4.10 -8.11 -16.72
N ILE A 75 4.25 -6.96 -16.05
CA ILE A 75 3.79 -6.78 -14.67
C ILE A 75 2.26 -6.83 -14.64
N GLU A 76 1.57 -6.14 -15.53
CA GLU A 76 0.11 -6.18 -15.67
C GLU A 76 -0.40 -7.62 -15.86
N ARG A 77 0.29 -8.42 -16.67
CA ARG A 77 0.03 -9.86 -16.85
C ARG A 77 0.36 -10.73 -15.65
N GLY A 78 1.07 -10.21 -14.63
CA GLY A 78 1.36 -10.90 -13.39
C GLY A 78 2.73 -11.56 -13.31
N MET A 79 3.75 -11.05 -13.97
CA MET A 79 5.10 -11.61 -13.96
C MET A 79 5.66 -11.78 -12.53
N PHE A 80 5.66 -10.73 -11.73
CA PHE A 80 6.14 -10.80 -10.34
C PHE A 80 5.15 -11.51 -9.41
N TRP A 81 3.85 -11.34 -9.66
CA TRP A 81 2.84 -12.09 -8.95
C TRP A 81 3.05 -13.62 -9.11
N MET A 82 3.35 -14.08 -10.34
CA MET A 82 3.60 -15.49 -10.62
C MET A 82 4.91 -15.96 -9.99
N ARG A 83 5.96 -15.15 -10.00
CA ARG A 83 7.23 -15.44 -9.31
C ARG A 83 6.99 -15.79 -7.84
N ASP A 84 6.13 -15.01 -7.19
CA ASP A 84 5.89 -15.08 -5.76
C ASP A 84 4.68 -15.98 -5.41
N PHE A 85 4.03 -16.60 -6.39
CA PHE A 85 2.77 -17.35 -6.20
C PHE A 85 2.87 -18.42 -5.11
N GLN A 86 3.87 -19.29 -5.17
CA GLN A 86 4.02 -20.40 -4.21
C GLN A 86 4.50 -19.92 -2.83
N GLY A 87 5.40 -18.94 -2.80
CA GLY A 87 5.97 -18.40 -1.57
C GLY A 87 5.09 -17.34 -0.86
N GLY A 88 4.06 -16.89 -1.53
CA GLY A 88 3.23 -15.77 -1.09
C GLY A 88 3.73 -14.41 -1.61
N GLN A 89 2.80 -13.47 -1.72
CA GLN A 89 3.06 -12.16 -2.28
C GLN A 89 3.86 -11.29 -1.31
N MET A 90 4.73 -10.43 -1.87
CA MET A 90 5.46 -9.42 -1.10
C MET A 90 4.50 -8.46 -0.40
N SER A 91 4.91 -7.93 0.76
CA SER A 91 4.19 -6.89 1.47
C SER A 91 5.21 -5.91 2.05
N ARG A 92 5.25 -4.70 1.48
CA ARG A 92 6.12 -3.60 1.91
C ARG A 92 5.29 -2.50 2.56
N ASP A 93 5.35 -1.27 2.10
CA ASP A 93 4.54 -0.17 2.65
C ASP A 93 3.08 -0.57 2.73
N MET A 94 2.47 -0.36 3.90
CA MET A 94 1.15 -0.89 4.16
C MET A 94 0.31 -0.02 5.06
N THR A 95 -1.00 -0.18 4.93
CA THR A 95 -1.99 0.33 5.87
C THR A 95 -3.08 -0.71 6.13
N ILE A 96 -3.82 -0.54 7.22
CA ILE A 96 -5.02 -1.32 7.52
C ILE A 96 -6.23 -0.39 7.43
N PHE A 97 -7.26 -0.87 6.76
CA PHE A 97 -8.55 -0.21 6.65
C PHE A 97 -9.64 -1.11 7.25
N ILE A 98 -10.43 -0.57 8.14
CA ILE A 98 -11.62 -1.24 8.68
C ILE A 98 -12.83 -0.56 8.06
N ASP A 99 -13.65 -1.34 7.34
CA ASP A 99 -14.84 -0.86 6.67
C ASP A 99 -16.03 -0.75 7.62
N ASP A 100 -17.10 -0.10 7.17
CA ASP A 100 -18.32 0.13 7.96
C ASP A 100 -19.02 -1.17 8.40
N ASP A 101 -18.79 -2.28 7.69
CA ASP A 101 -19.30 -3.60 8.04
C ASP A 101 -18.40 -4.40 9.02
N GLY A 102 -17.33 -3.76 9.51
CA GLY A 102 -16.37 -4.36 10.43
C GLY A 102 -15.31 -5.24 9.76
N LYS A 103 -15.37 -5.47 8.45
CA LYS A 103 -14.29 -6.18 7.75
C LYS A 103 -13.05 -5.32 7.65
N ALA A 104 -11.90 -5.96 7.86
CA ALA A 104 -10.61 -5.29 7.74
C ALA A 104 -9.85 -5.73 6.49
N TYR A 105 -9.10 -4.79 5.95
CA TYR A 105 -8.31 -4.97 4.73
C TYR A 105 -6.89 -4.49 4.94
N HIS A 106 -5.93 -5.31 4.53
CA HIS A 106 -4.54 -4.97 4.43
C HIS A 106 -4.26 -4.47 3.01
N ILE A 107 -3.87 -3.21 2.89
CA ILE A 107 -3.51 -2.55 1.63
C ILE A 107 -2.00 -2.35 1.63
N TYR A 108 -1.31 -2.84 0.63
CA TYR A 108 0.15 -2.88 0.65
C TYR A 108 0.77 -2.83 -0.74
N SER A 109 2.02 -2.35 -0.78
CA SER A 109 2.87 -2.40 -1.97
C SER A 109 3.46 -3.80 -2.11
N SER A 110 3.31 -4.39 -3.29
CA SER A 110 3.73 -5.73 -3.65
C SER A 110 4.47 -5.75 -4.98
N GLU A 111 4.93 -6.94 -5.41
CA GLU A 111 5.55 -7.12 -6.72
C GLU A 111 6.69 -6.12 -6.96
N GLU A 112 7.63 -5.97 -6.03
CA GLU A 112 8.73 -4.98 -6.02
C GLU A 112 8.22 -3.51 -6.04
N ASN A 113 7.14 -3.21 -5.34
CA ASN A 113 6.41 -1.93 -5.34
C ASN A 113 5.77 -1.57 -6.71
N LEU A 114 5.69 -2.54 -7.62
CA LEU A 114 5.14 -2.32 -8.96
C LEU A 114 3.62 -2.42 -8.99
N THR A 115 3.03 -3.05 -7.97
CA THR A 115 1.59 -3.30 -7.89
C THR A 115 1.12 -3.14 -6.45
N LEU A 116 -0.01 -2.47 -6.24
CA LEU A 116 -0.69 -2.50 -4.96
C LEU A 116 -1.55 -3.77 -4.88
N GLN A 117 -1.69 -4.29 -3.67
CA GLN A 117 -2.63 -5.37 -3.40
C GLN A 117 -3.51 -5.01 -2.20
N ILE A 118 -4.76 -5.47 -2.22
CA ILE A 118 -5.73 -5.31 -1.13
C ILE A 118 -6.19 -6.70 -0.74
N ALA A 119 -5.88 -7.12 0.47
CA ALA A 119 -6.22 -8.44 1.00
C ALA A 119 -7.14 -8.31 2.22
N GLN A 120 -8.25 -9.04 2.23
CA GLN A 120 -9.14 -9.09 3.37
C GLN A 120 -8.52 -9.88 4.52
N LEU A 121 -8.71 -9.39 5.74
CA LEU A 121 -8.30 -10.08 6.96
C LEU A 121 -9.40 -10.99 7.48
N THR A 122 -9.02 -11.89 8.38
CA THR A 122 -9.96 -12.66 9.21
C THR A 122 -10.66 -11.76 10.24
N ASP A 123 -11.75 -12.22 10.84
CA ASP A 123 -12.57 -11.44 11.78
C ASP A 123 -11.80 -11.01 13.04
N ASP A 124 -10.74 -11.73 13.41
CA ASP A 124 -9.83 -11.37 14.50
C ASP A 124 -8.73 -10.36 14.06
N TYR A 125 -8.70 -9.98 12.78
CA TYR A 125 -7.74 -9.07 12.16
C TYR A 125 -6.28 -9.54 12.20
N MET A 126 -6.02 -10.82 12.45
CA MET A 126 -4.66 -11.32 12.64
C MET A 126 -4.10 -12.12 11.46
N GLN A 127 -4.93 -12.44 10.47
CA GLN A 127 -4.53 -13.23 9.30
C GLN A 127 -5.24 -12.72 8.05
N HIS A 128 -4.74 -13.12 6.87
CA HIS A 128 -5.46 -12.98 5.62
C HIS A 128 -6.45 -14.13 5.46
N ASN A 129 -7.65 -13.83 4.97
CA ASN A 129 -8.68 -14.87 4.75
C ASN A 129 -8.58 -15.55 3.37
N GLY A 130 -7.60 -15.17 2.55
CA GLY A 130 -7.39 -15.70 1.21
C GLY A 130 -7.95 -14.85 0.08
N SER A 131 -8.88 -13.93 0.35
CA SER A 131 -9.43 -13.04 -0.69
C SER A 131 -8.56 -11.80 -0.87
N TYR A 132 -8.11 -11.52 -2.09
CA TYR A 132 -7.35 -10.31 -2.42
C TYR A 132 -7.44 -9.94 -3.89
N VAL A 133 -7.08 -8.72 -4.21
CA VAL A 133 -7.00 -8.18 -5.57
C VAL A 133 -5.67 -7.50 -5.82
N ARG A 134 -5.31 -7.39 -7.10
CA ARG A 134 -4.21 -6.55 -7.60
C ARG A 134 -4.77 -5.22 -8.06
N VAL A 135 -4.14 -4.11 -7.68
CA VAL A 135 -4.59 -2.75 -7.99
C VAL A 135 -3.43 -1.96 -8.60
N ALA A 136 -3.72 -1.18 -9.61
CA ALA A 136 -2.73 -0.33 -10.30
C ALA A 136 -1.45 -1.09 -10.69
N ALA A 137 -1.60 -2.28 -11.26
CA ALA A 137 -0.49 -3.12 -11.70
C ALA A 137 0.44 -2.36 -12.65
N GLY A 138 1.75 -2.42 -12.39
CA GLY A 138 2.75 -1.66 -13.14
C GLY A 138 2.77 -0.15 -12.84
N GLY A 139 2.02 0.31 -11.84
CA GLY A 139 1.92 1.73 -11.49
C GLY A 139 3.06 2.27 -10.64
N GLN A 140 3.87 1.43 -9.98
CA GLN A 140 4.89 1.83 -8.98
C GLN A 140 4.32 2.71 -7.86
N ASN A 141 3.53 2.12 -6.99
CA ASN A 141 2.91 2.84 -5.90
C ASN A 141 3.44 2.38 -4.55
N GLU A 142 3.76 3.34 -3.70
CA GLU A 142 4.17 3.18 -2.30
C GLU A 142 3.22 3.94 -1.37
N ALA A 143 3.37 3.70 -0.06
CA ALA A 143 2.69 4.43 1.01
C ALA A 143 1.18 4.57 0.79
N PRO A 144 0.43 3.47 0.61
CA PRO A 144 -1.02 3.54 0.42
C PRO A 144 -1.71 4.04 1.69
N THR A 145 -2.60 5.01 1.51
CA THR A 145 -3.55 5.49 2.52
C THR A 145 -4.95 5.44 1.95
N ILE A 146 -5.97 5.19 2.76
CA ILE A 146 -7.33 4.96 2.28
C ILE A 146 -8.37 5.55 3.24
N PHE A 147 -9.47 6.01 2.68
CA PHE A 147 -10.68 6.40 3.43
C PHE A 147 -11.93 6.10 2.61
N LYS A 148 -13.08 6.15 3.24
CA LYS A 148 -14.38 5.95 2.59
C LYS A 148 -15.29 7.14 2.91
N GLN A 149 -15.84 7.75 1.88
CA GLN A 149 -16.78 8.84 1.99
C GLN A 149 -17.92 8.66 0.98
N ASP A 150 -19.15 8.82 1.43
CA ASP A 150 -20.36 8.70 0.62
C ASP A 150 -20.45 7.38 -0.18
N GLY A 151 -20.01 6.28 0.44
CA GLY A 151 -19.99 4.95 -0.18
C GLY A 151 -18.88 4.74 -1.22
N ILE A 152 -18.00 5.71 -1.42
CA ILE A 152 -16.85 5.65 -2.34
C ILE A 152 -15.57 5.46 -1.53
N TYR A 153 -14.73 4.52 -1.94
CA TYR A 153 -13.37 4.34 -1.42
C TYR A 153 -12.43 5.28 -2.18
N TRP A 154 -11.58 5.95 -1.43
CA TRP A 154 -10.56 6.87 -1.92
C TRP A 154 -9.21 6.40 -1.40
N MET A 155 -8.22 6.28 -2.28
CA MET A 155 -6.88 5.88 -1.90
C MET A 155 -5.87 6.90 -2.42
N ILE A 156 -4.93 7.30 -1.57
CA ILE A 156 -3.82 8.18 -1.91
C ILE A 156 -2.52 7.40 -1.72
N THR A 157 -1.63 7.48 -2.71
CA THR A 157 -0.33 6.81 -2.72
C THR A 157 0.75 7.75 -3.17
N SER A 158 2.00 7.37 -3.01
CA SER A 158 3.16 8.02 -3.64
C SER A 158 3.71 7.19 -4.80
N GLY A 159 4.56 7.80 -5.60
CA GLY A 159 5.44 7.09 -6.54
C GLY A 159 6.68 6.54 -5.84
N CYS A 160 7.44 5.69 -6.53
CA CYS A 160 8.69 5.10 -6.04
C CYS A 160 9.89 5.95 -6.46
N THR A 161 10.26 6.93 -5.65
CA THR A 161 11.39 7.84 -5.89
C THR A 161 12.43 7.84 -4.79
N GLY A 162 12.45 6.76 -4.00
CA GLY A 162 13.29 6.66 -2.80
C GLY A 162 12.93 7.75 -1.78
N TRP A 163 13.92 8.43 -1.24
CA TRP A 163 13.71 9.49 -0.24
C TRP A 163 13.24 10.83 -0.83
N ALA A 164 13.24 10.98 -2.15
CA ALA A 164 12.79 12.21 -2.79
C ALA A 164 11.26 12.27 -2.82
N PRO A 165 10.63 13.37 -2.37
CA PRO A 165 9.18 13.50 -2.42
C PRO A 165 8.71 13.60 -3.87
N ASN A 166 7.50 13.11 -4.14
CA ASN A 166 6.88 13.11 -5.45
C ASN A 166 5.39 13.47 -5.35
N ALA A 167 4.76 13.65 -6.52
CA ALA A 167 3.34 13.98 -6.60
C ALA A 167 2.47 12.82 -6.06
N ALA A 168 1.53 13.16 -5.21
CA ALA A 168 0.52 12.21 -4.75
C ALA A 168 -0.29 11.65 -5.93
N ARG A 169 -0.69 10.40 -5.82
CA ARG A 169 -1.56 9.71 -6.77
C ARG A 169 -2.86 9.36 -6.08
N MET A 170 -3.97 9.61 -6.73
CA MET A 170 -5.28 9.37 -6.17
C MET A 170 -6.03 8.32 -6.97
N PHE A 171 -6.78 7.49 -6.26
CA PHE A 171 -7.63 6.47 -6.85
C PHE A 171 -8.99 6.49 -6.17
N LYS A 172 -10.05 6.08 -6.88
CA LYS A 172 -11.38 5.86 -6.31
C LYS A 172 -11.98 4.53 -6.78
N ALA A 173 -12.87 3.97 -5.96
CA ALA A 173 -13.66 2.79 -6.32
C ALA A 173 -14.99 2.78 -5.57
N LYS A 174 -16.01 2.12 -6.15
CA LYS A 174 -17.29 1.84 -5.46
C LYS A 174 -17.24 0.57 -4.63
N ASN A 175 -16.28 -0.29 -4.87
CA ASN A 175 -16.05 -1.54 -4.15
C ASN A 175 -14.56 -1.60 -3.77
N ILE A 176 -14.25 -2.07 -2.55
CA ILE A 176 -12.86 -2.16 -2.07
C ILE A 176 -11.98 -3.05 -2.97
N TYR A 177 -12.57 -4.03 -3.63
CA TYR A 177 -11.89 -4.87 -4.62
C TYR A 177 -11.84 -4.27 -6.03
N GLY A 178 -12.37 -3.04 -6.21
CA GLY A 178 -12.36 -2.32 -7.46
C GLY A 178 -13.60 -2.57 -8.34
N PRO A 179 -13.54 -2.18 -9.62
CA PRO A 179 -12.36 -1.59 -10.27
C PRO A 179 -11.97 -0.23 -9.69
N TRP A 180 -10.65 0.01 -9.58
CA TRP A 180 -10.09 1.27 -9.12
C TRP A 180 -9.76 2.18 -10.31
N GLU A 181 -10.25 3.40 -10.28
CA GLU A 181 -9.97 4.44 -11.27
C GLU A 181 -8.89 5.38 -10.73
N GLN A 182 -7.82 5.58 -11.50
CA GLN A 182 -6.79 6.57 -11.16
C GLN A 182 -7.26 7.97 -11.54
N LEU A 183 -7.09 8.91 -10.63
CA LEU A 183 -7.41 10.32 -10.76
C LEU A 183 -6.14 11.18 -10.81
N PRO A 184 -6.25 12.46 -11.23
CA PRO A 184 -5.15 13.42 -11.12
C PRO A 184 -4.67 13.59 -9.67
N ASN A 185 -3.46 14.14 -9.51
CA ASN A 185 -2.91 14.54 -8.23
C ASN A 185 -3.93 15.39 -7.44
N PRO A 186 -4.31 14.99 -6.20
CA PRO A 186 -5.28 15.74 -5.40
C PRO A 186 -4.72 17.05 -4.82
N CYS A 187 -3.39 17.15 -4.67
CA CYS A 187 -2.74 18.33 -4.11
C CYS A 187 -2.90 19.57 -5.02
N ARG A 188 -3.00 20.75 -4.42
CA ARG A 188 -3.15 22.03 -5.13
C ARG A 188 -2.22 23.08 -4.52
N GLY A 189 -1.75 24.02 -5.32
CA GLY A 189 -0.89 25.12 -4.91
C GLY A 189 0.60 24.79 -4.96
N GLU A 190 1.42 25.66 -4.38
CA GLU A 190 2.87 25.50 -4.35
C GLU A 190 3.27 24.22 -3.60
N GLY A 191 4.19 23.45 -4.17
CA GLY A 191 4.64 22.16 -3.61
C GLY A 191 3.72 20.97 -3.87
N ALA A 192 2.59 21.14 -4.59
CA ALA A 192 1.65 20.08 -4.92
C ALA A 192 2.27 18.95 -5.74
N ASP A 193 3.25 19.27 -6.59
CA ASP A 193 4.03 18.32 -7.40
C ASP A 193 4.91 17.37 -6.57
N LYS A 194 5.10 17.69 -5.29
CA LYS A 194 5.91 16.94 -4.33
C LYS A 194 5.14 16.56 -3.05
N THR A 195 3.82 16.60 -3.10
CA THR A 195 2.97 16.35 -1.92
C THR A 195 3.43 17.19 -0.71
N PHE A 196 3.81 18.44 -0.96
CA PHE A 196 4.35 19.40 0.02
C PHE A 196 5.62 18.91 0.74
N GLY A 197 6.39 18.05 0.09
CA GLY A 197 7.62 17.46 0.63
C GLY A 197 7.39 16.22 1.49
N ALA A 198 6.21 15.62 1.46
CA ALA A 198 5.83 14.51 2.34
C ALA A 198 5.36 13.26 1.58
N GLN A 199 5.35 12.13 2.28
CA GLN A 199 4.79 10.85 1.84
C GLN A 199 3.68 10.41 2.79
N GLY A 200 2.53 9.97 2.27
CA GLY A 200 1.37 9.57 3.06
C GLY A 200 1.66 8.41 4.00
N THR A 201 1.06 8.46 5.20
CA THR A 201 1.14 7.39 6.19
C THR A 201 -0.23 6.86 6.60
N TYR A 202 -1.20 7.77 6.80
CA TYR A 202 -2.54 7.42 7.24
C TYR A 202 -3.54 8.51 6.87
N ILE A 203 -4.83 8.16 6.82
CA ILE A 203 -5.93 9.13 6.77
C ILE A 203 -6.79 8.95 8.01
N TYR A 204 -6.79 9.98 8.85
CA TYR A 204 -7.52 10.01 10.11
C TYR A 204 -8.91 10.56 9.90
N LYS A 205 -9.94 9.84 10.36
CA LYS A 205 -11.34 10.29 10.35
C LYS A 205 -11.59 11.20 11.54
N VAL A 206 -12.15 12.38 11.26
CA VAL A 206 -12.49 13.39 12.28
C VAL A 206 -13.90 13.13 12.80
N GLU A 207 -14.02 12.63 14.02
CA GLU A 207 -15.31 12.15 14.54
C GLU A 207 -15.98 13.11 15.54
N THR A 208 -15.19 13.86 16.31
CA THR A 208 -15.74 14.71 17.38
C THR A 208 -15.83 16.18 16.99
N ALA A 209 -16.74 16.93 17.63
CA ALA A 209 -16.86 18.37 17.44
C ALA A 209 -15.58 19.13 17.79
N ALA A 210 -14.83 18.68 18.81
CA ALA A 210 -13.54 19.26 19.17
C ALA A 210 -12.49 19.06 18.07
N GLN A 211 -12.41 17.86 17.50
CA GLN A 211 -11.53 17.56 16.37
C GLN A 211 -11.93 18.35 15.12
N LYS A 212 -13.23 18.43 14.80
CA LYS A 212 -13.72 19.26 13.68
C LYS A 212 -13.34 20.72 13.84
N LYS A 213 -13.43 21.26 15.05
CA LYS A 213 -12.96 22.63 15.34
C LYS A 213 -11.45 22.77 15.11
N MET A 214 -10.66 21.78 15.53
CA MET A 214 -9.19 21.76 15.35
C MET A 214 -8.80 21.70 13.87
N PHE A 215 -9.51 20.92 13.07
CA PHE A 215 -9.24 20.71 11.65
C PHE A 215 -10.18 21.50 10.71
N HIS A 216 -10.66 22.66 11.16
CA HIS A 216 -11.42 23.62 10.36
C HIS A 216 -12.67 23.05 9.67
N GLY A 217 -13.33 22.07 10.29
CA GLY A 217 -14.54 21.45 9.79
C GLY A 217 -14.33 20.25 8.86
N ALA A 218 -13.11 19.87 8.58
CA ALA A 218 -12.79 18.71 7.73
C ALA A 218 -13.34 17.40 8.31
N ASP A 219 -13.67 16.47 7.43
CA ASP A 219 -14.10 15.13 7.81
C ASP A 219 -12.92 14.16 7.93
N TYR A 220 -11.80 14.44 7.28
CA TYR A 220 -10.59 13.64 7.32
C TYR A 220 -9.35 14.51 7.42
N VAL A 221 -8.26 13.90 7.90
CA VAL A 221 -6.92 14.49 7.92
C VAL A 221 -5.97 13.54 7.23
N PHE A 222 -5.36 13.99 6.15
CA PHE A 222 -4.24 13.29 5.52
C PHE A 222 -2.99 13.50 6.37
N MET A 223 -2.42 12.42 6.86
CA MET A 223 -1.20 12.38 7.65
C MET A 223 -0.05 11.87 6.79
N ALA A 224 1.09 12.54 6.86
CA ALA A 224 2.24 12.23 6.02
C ALA A 224 3.55 12.54 6.74
N ASP A 225 4.62 11.86 6.33
CA ASP A 225 5.97 12.03 6.86
C ASP A 225 6.87 12.82 5.89
N MET A 226 7.52 13.83 6.42
CA MET A 226 8.55 14.61 5.73
C MET A 226 9.92 14.03 6.11
N TRP A 227 10.41 13.11 5.31
CA TRP A 227 11.62 12.35 5.59
C TRP A 227 12.88 13.23 5.61
N ASN A 228 13.71 13.05 6.64
CA ASN A 228 15.07 13.56 6.68
C ASN A 228 16.06 12.37 6.57
N PRO A 229 16.48 11.95 5.37
CA PRO A 229 17.30 10.76 5.19
C PRO A 229 18.66 10.78 5.88
N LYS A 230 19.19 11.97 6.13
CA LYS A 230 20.47 12.16 6.83
C LYS A 230 20.33 12.00 8.35
N HIS A 231 19.14 12.30 8.89
CA HIS A 231 18.83 12.25 10.31
C HIS A 231 17.36 11.84 10.47
N LEU A 232 17.05 10.54 10.34
CA LEU A 232 15.66 10.04 10.37
C LEU A 232 14.90 10.41 11.64
N SER A 233 15.60 10.52 12.78
CA SER A 233 15.00 10.97 14.04
C SER A 233 14.54 12.43 14.05
N ASP A 234 14.93 13.23 13.04
CA ASP A 234 14.51 14.62 12.84
C ASP A 234 13.51 14.76 11.68
N SER A 235 12.93 13.67 11.23
CA SER A 235 11.81 13.69 10.27
C SER A 235 10.59 14.37 10.90
N ARG A 236 9.84 15.11 10.07
CA ARG A 236 8.67 15.86 10.51
C ARG A 236 7.39 15.26 9.98
N HIS A 237 6.27 15.77 10.46
CA HIS A 237 4.95 15.32 10.02
C HIS A 237 4.20 16.46 9.35
N LEU A 238 3.46 16.13 8.32
CA LEU A 238 2.50 17.00 7.65
C LEU A 238 1.10 16.47 7.90
N TRP A 239 0.20 17.31 8.40
CA TRP A 239 -1.21 16.99 8.59
C TRP A 239 -2.05 17.99 7.82
N VAL A 240 -2.78 17.51 6.82
CA VAL A 240 -3.59 18.33 5.93
C VAL A 240 -5.05 17.93 6.09
N PRO A 241 -5.93 18.84 6.53
CA PRO A 241 -7.38 18.63 6.48
C PRO A 241 -7.86 18.39 5.04
N ILE A 242 -8.71 17.39 4.83
CA ILE A 242 -9.31 17.03 3.53
C ILE A 242 -10.80 16.71 3.65
#